data_e1dd5554c6764497ce116be4d9d9aa1c
#
_entry.id   e1dd5554c6764497ce116be4d9d9aa1c
#
_cell.length_a   1.000
_cell.length_b   1.000
_cell.length_c   1.000
_cell.angle_alpha   90.00
_cell.angle_beta   90.00
_cell.angle_gamma   90.00
#
_symmetry.space_group_name_H-M   'P 1'
#
loop_
_entity.id
_entity.type
_entity.pdbx_description
1 polymer ?
#
loop_
_entity_poly.entity_id
_entity_poly.type
_entity_poly.pdbx_seq_one_letter_code
_entity_poly.pdbx_strand_id
1 'polypeptide(L)'
;MRRTLGMMILVGLAVTACNDSQPAPDARPIKVRSTEQERLKQLDAFNLAIGLKHAIYDAGYTCKRVTNAGFVGEWKNLDMWTAHCVYDNASDRDWAIFAGPDGSAQVRDCKDIPGTGLPECVIKVKPKGSFTEVK
;
A
#
# COMPACT_ATOMS: atom_id res chain seq x y z
N MET A 1 -63.46 -1.42 54.45
CA MET A 1 -64.05 -1.65 53.12
C MET A 1 -63.84 -0.42 52.26
N ARG A 2 -62.95 -0.49 51.27
CA ARG A 2 -62.97 0.33 50.05
C ARG A 2 -61.79 -0.11 49.21
N ARG A 3 -62.09 -0.89 48.17
CA ARG A 3 -61.18 -1.29 47.10
C ARG A 3 -60.97 -0.13 46.12
N THR A 4 -59.78 0.31 45.92
CA THR A 4 -59.44 1.20 44.80
C THR A 4 -58.61 0.41 43.78
N LEU A 5 -59.25 0.16 42.66
CA LEU A 5 -58.62 -0.43 41.45
C LEU A 5 -57.64 0.59 40.87
N GLY A 6 -56.34 0.24 40.85
CA GLY A 6 -55.37 1.01 40.12
C GLY A 6 -55.29 0.50 38.69
N MET A 7 -55.62 1.32 37.73
CA MET A 7 -55.59 1.09 36.31
C MET A 7 -54.17 1.37 35.83
N MET A 8 -53.39 0.29 35.50
CA MET A 8 -52.07 0.40 34.85
C MET A 8 -52.25 0.67 33.36
N ILE A 9 -51.85 1.86 32.92
CA ILE A 9 -51.77 2.22 31.52
C ILE A 9 -50.37 1.78 31.01
N LEU A 10 -50.36 0.73 30.18
CA LEU A 10 -49.17 0.33 29.41
C LEU A 10 -49.03 1.29 28.22
N VAL A 11 -48.02 2.15 28.28
CA VAL A 11 -47.57 2.96 27.12
C VAL A 11 -46.61 2.08 26.31
N GLY A 12 -47.10 1.54 25.20
CA GLY A 12 -46.29 0.84 24.23
C GLY A 12 -45.44 1.84 23.42
N LEU A 13 -44.12 1.83 23.61
CA LEU A 13 -43.20 2.51 22.69
C LEU A 13 -43.10 1.67 21.39
N ALA A 14 -43.72 2.14 20.33
CA ALA A 14 -43.48 1.65 18.99
C ALA A 14 -42.13 2.18 18.51
N VAL A 15 -41.08 1.33 18.53
CA VAL A 15 -39.78 1.61 17.89
C VAL A 15 -39.97 1.37 16.40
N THR A 16 -40.20 2.42 15.62
CA THR A 16 -40.15 2.38 14.17
C THR A 16 -38.68 2.23 13.77
N ALA A 17 -38.27 1.00 13.46
CA ALA A 17 -36.98 0.73 12.80
C ALA A 17 -37.06 1.33 11.39
N CYS A 18 -36.36 2.45 11.17
CA CYS A 18 -36.07 2.94 9.84
C CYS A 18 -35.13 1.95 9.17
N ASN A 19 -35.68 1.03 8.38
CA ASN A 19 -34.93 0.16 7.51
C ASN A 19 -34.78 0.86 6.16
N ASP A 20 -33.99 1.94 6.12
CA ASP A 20 -33.53 2.57 4.88
C ASP A 20 -32.35 1.76 4.35
N SER A 21 -32.67 0.65 3.69
CA SER A 21 -31.74 -0.04 2.82
C SER A 21 -31.64 0.73 1.50
N GLN A 22 -31.12 1.95 1.56
CA GLN A 22 -30.70 2.67 0.38
C GLN A 22 -29.44 1.97 -0.15
N PRO A 23 -29.41 1.49 -1.41
CA PRO A 23 -28.18 0.96 -1.99
C PRO A 23 -27.13 2.05 -1.85
N ALA A 24 -26.01 1.74 -1.21
CA ALA A 24 -24.89 2.67 -1.13
C ALA A 24 -24.54 3.09 -2.56
N PRO A 25 -24.50 4.42 -2.87
CA PRO A 25 -24.08 4.87 -4.18
C PRO A 25 -22.70 4.23 -4.44
N ASP A 26 -22.51 3.71 -5.67
CA ASP A 26 -21.23 3.15 -6.13
C ASP A 26 -20.09 4.05 -5.67
N ALA A 27 -19.50 3.71 -4.54
CA ALA A 27 -18.36 4.43 -4.00
C ALA A 27 -17.18 4.14 -4.93
N ARG A 28 -17.08 4.90 -6.02
CA ARG A 28 -15.89 4.88 -6.87
C ARG A 28 -14.71 5.15 -5.96
N PRO A 29 -13.71 4.27 -5.91
CA PRO A 29 -12.55 4.50 -5.07
C PRO A 29 -11.94 5.85 -5.44
N ILE A 30 -11.86 6.75 -4.48
CA ILE A 30 -11.21 8.05 -4.68
C ILE A 30 -9.74 7.76 -4.93
N LYS A 31 -9.29 8.04 -6.16
CA LYS A 31 -7.89 7.84 -6.54
C LYS A 31 -7.13 9.12 -6.20
N VAL A 32 -6.38 9.06 -5.09
CA VAL A 32 -5.49 10.15 -4.67
C VAL A 32 -4.10 9.83 -5.20
N ARG A 33 -3.55 10.74 -6.00
CA ARG A 33 -2.17 10.65 -6.49
C ARG A 33 -1.41 11.91 -6.10
N SER A 34 -0.15 11.75 -5.77
CA SER A 34 0.72 12.88 -5.42
C SER A 34 1.75 13.17 -6.50
N THR A 35 2.30 14.38 -6.43
CA THR A 35 3.42 14.80 -7.27
C THR A 35 4.65 13.92 -7.06
N GLU A 36 4.84 13.42 -5.84
CA GLU A 36 5.96 12.56 -5.45
C GLU A 36 5.88 11.19 -6.15
N GLN A 37 4.69 10.59 -6.21
CA GLN A 37 4.47 9.33 -6.94
C GLN A 37 4.77 9.51 -8.45
N GLU A 38 4.35 10.63 -9.04
CA GLU A 38 4.63 10.91 -10.45
C GLU A 38 6.13 11.20 -10.69
N ARG A 39 6.79 11.92 -9.77
CA ARG A 39 8.25 12.17 -9.85
C ARG A 39 9.04 10.87 -9.80
N LEU A 40 8.64 9.92 -8.95
CA LEU A 40 9.32 8.62 -8.85
C LEU A 40 9.31 7.88 -10.21
N LYS A 41 8.20 7.98 -10.95
CA LYS A 41 8.08 7.39 -12.30
C LYS A 41 9.00 8.06 -13.34
N GLN A 42 9.33 9.32 -13.13
CA GLN A 42 10.17 10.10 -14.05
C GLN A 42 11.67 9.96 -13.76
N LEU A 43 12.06 9.41 -12.62
CA LEU A 43 13.47 9.21 -12.30
C LEU A 43 14.14 8.28 -13.32
N ASP A 44 15.39 8.58 -13.66
CA ASP A 44 16.25 7.62 -14.37
C ASP A 44 16.56 6.41 -13.48
N ALA A 45 17.14 5.37 -14.08
CA ALA A 45 17.39 4.12 -13.36
C ALA A 45 18.32 4.29 -12.15
N PHE A 46 19.31 5.18 -12.23
CA PHE A 46 20.25 5.43 -11.15
C PHE A 46 19.58 6.12 -9.96
N ASN A 47 18.88 7.23 -10.23
CA ASN A 47 18.19 7.97 -9.19
C ASN A 47 17.01 7.17 -8.58
N LEU A 48 16.32 6.36 -9.38
CA LEU A 48 15.31 5.42 -8.88
C LEU A 48 15.93 4.41 -7.91
N ALA A 49 17.07 3.81 -8.28
CA ALA A 49 17.77 2.86 -7.41
C ALA A 49 18.18 3.48 -6.08
N ILE A 50 18.65 4.72 -6.09
CA ILE A 50 18.99 5.46 -4.89
C ILE A 50 17.72 5.68 -4.03
N GLY A 51 16.65 6.19 -4.62
CA GLY A 51 15.39 6.44 -3.91
C GLY A 51 14.82 5.18 -3.26
N LEU A 52 14.75 4.08 -4.00
CA LEU A 52 14.25 2.81 -3.46
C LEU A 52 15.18 2.21 -2.40
N LYS A 53 16.49 2.39 -2.55
CA LYS A 53 17.45 1.99 -1.53
C LYS A 53 17.23 2.77 -0.23
N HIS A 54 16.99 4.09 -0.30
CA HIS A 54 16.66 4.91 0.87
C HIS A 54 15.38 4.40 1.55
N ALA A 55 14.33 4.13 0.79
CA ALA A 55 13.09 3.59 1.35
C ALA A 55 13.30 2.26 2.10
N ILE A 56 14.18 1.38 1.58
CA ILE A 56 14.56 0.13 2.25
C ILE A 56 15.27 0.41 3.58
N TYR A 57 16.19 1.37 3.62
CA TYR A 57 16.88 1.75 4.86
C TYR A 57 15.94 2.39 5.87
N ASP A 58 15.07 3.30 5.44
CA ASP A 58 14.11 3.97 6.30
C ASP A 58 13.12 2.98 6.93
N ALA A 59 12.84 1.87 6.24
CA ALA A 59 12.05 0.76 6.77
C ALA A 59 12.82 -0.16 7.74
N GLY A 60 14.10 0.15 8.04
CA GLY A 60 14.94 -0.62 8.95
C GLY A 60 15.65 -1.82 8.33
N TYR A 61 15.63 -1.94 7.00
CA TYR A 61 16.33 -3.01 6.28
C TYR A 61 17.66 -2.53 5.68
N THR A 62 18.44 -3.46 5.18
CA THR A 62 19.71 -3.14 4.52
C THR A 62 19.67 -3.56 3.05
N CYS A 63 20.35 -2.81 2.20
CA CYS A 63 20.56 -3.11 0.79
C CYS A 63 21.93 -2.59 0.39
N LYS A 64 22.86 -3.47 0.03
CA LYS A 64 24.20 -3.02 -0.38
C LYS A 64 24.12 -2.23 -1.68
N ARG A 65 23.52 -2.84 -2.70
CA ARG A 65 23.37 -2.25 -4.03
C ARG A 65 22.07 -2.73 -4.68
N VAL A 66 21.30 -1.81 -5.21
CA VAL A 66 20.15 -2.11 -6.06
C VAL A 66 20.67 -2.30 -7.48
N THR A 67 20.47 -3.47 -8.06
CA THR A 67 20.89 -3.79 -9.43
C THR A 67 19.77 -3.69 -10.45
N ASN A 68 18.56 -4.06 -10.03
CA ASN A 68 17.35 -3.94 -10.85
C ASN A 68 16.26 -3.26 -10.03
N ALA A 69 15.54 -2.34 -10.64
CA ALA A 69 14.41 -1.68 -10.02
C ALA A 69 13.41 -1.20 -11.07
N GLY A 70 12.13 -1.19 -10.74
CA GLY A 70 11.13 -0.67 -11.64
C GLY A 70 9.72 -0.67 -11.05
N PHE A 71 8.84 0.02 -11.78
CA PHE A 71 7.41 0.13 -11.45
C PHE A 71 6.68 -1.16 -11.83
N VAL A 72 5.93 -1.71 -10.91
CA VAL A 72 5.12 -2.91 -11.12
C VAL A 72 3.69 -2.54 -11.49
N GLY A 73 3.09 -1.63 -10.75
CA GLY A 73 1.71 -1.23 -10.95
C GLY A 73 1.15 -0.42 -9.78
N GLU A 74 -0.10 -0.05 -9.91
CA GLU A 74 -0.85 0.62 -8.86
C GLU A 74 -1.67 -0.40 -8.08
N TRP A 75 -1.70 -0.25 -6.77
CA TRP A 75 -2.54 -1.02 -5.89
C TRP A 75 -3.24 -0.10 -4.89
N LYS A 76 -4.56 0.05 -5.04
CA LYS A 76 -5.31 1.08 -4.32
C LYS A 76 -4.71 2.48 -4.63
N ASN A 77 -4.31 3.25 -3.61
CA ASN A 77 -3.65 4.55 -3.78
C ASN A 77 -2.12 4.47 -3.69
N LEU A 78 -1.55 3.26 -3.68
CA LEU A 78 -0.12 3.04 -3.60
C LEU A 78 0.45 2.69 -4.97
N ASP A 79 1.67 3.13 -5.23
CA ASP A 79 2.48 2.70 -6.35
C ASP A 79 3.42 1.59 -5.89
N MET A 80 3.31 0.41 -6.49
CA MET A 80 4.20 -0.71 -6.19
C MET A 80 5.43 -0.65 -7.08
N TRP A 81 6.58 -0.71 -6.44
CA TRP A 81 7.90 -0.81 -7.04
C TRP A 81 8.59 -2.07 -6.58
N THR A 82 9.51 -2.57 -7.36
CA THR A 82 10.38 -3.67 -6.94
C THR A 82 11.84 -3.27 -7.08
N ALA A 83 12.67 -3.81 -6.18
CA ALA A 83 14.10 -3.60 -6.17
C ALA A 83 14.83 -4.91 -5.84
N HIS A 84 15.78 -5.29 -6.70
CA HIS A 84 16.69 -6.41 -6.45
C HIS A 84 17.96 -5.89 -5.78
N CYS A 85 18.21 -6.36 -4.55
CA CYS A 85 19.36 -5.98 -3.76
C CYS A 85 20.40 -7.09 -3.74
N VAL A 86 21.62 -6.77 -4.09
CA VAL A 86 22.78 -7.65 -3.96
C VAL A 86 23.60 -7.30 -2.72
N TYR A 87 24.19 -8.32 -2.10
CA TYR A 87 25.00 -8.25 -0.90
C TYR A 87 26.33 -8.95 -1.13
N ASP A 88 27.39 -8.53 -0.42
CA ASP A 88 28.71 -9.14 -0.58
C ASP A 88 28.81 -10.50 0.16
N ASN A 89 28.14 -10.62 1.31
CA ASN A 89 28.29 -11.76 2.22
C ASN A 89 26.94 -12.38 2.64
N ALA A 90 25.88 -12.13 1.88
CA ALA A 90 24.54 -12.66 2.13
C ALA A 90 23.83 -12.95 0.81
N SER A 91 22.77 -13.75 0.87
CA SER A 91 21.93 -13.99 -0.31
C SER A 91 21.23 -12.72 -0.75
N ASP A 92 21.13 -12.53 -2.05
CA ASP A 92 20.40 -11.43 -2.65
C ASP A 92 18.93 -11.46 -2.24
N ARG A 93 18.31 -10.28 -2.20
CA ARG A 93 16.92 -10.12 -1.78
C ARG A 93 16.16 -9.23 -2.74
N ASP A 94 14.92 -9.58 -2.91
CA ASP A 94 13.94 -8.82 -3.67
C ASP A 94 12.97 -8.11 -2.73
N TRP A 95 12.82 -6.82 -2.95
CA TRP A 95 11.99 -5.96 -2.14
C TRP A 95 10.82 -5.41 -2.93
N ALA A 96 9.63 -5.44 -2.33
CA ALA A 96 8.46 -4.71 -2.78
C ALA A 96 8.35 -3.42 -1.97
N ILE A 97 8.27 -2.29 -2.64
CA ILE A 97 8.14 -0.95 -2.05
C ILE A 97 6.81 -0.35 -2.51
N PHE A 98 5.95 -0.01 -1.57
CA PHE A 98 4.66 0.60 -1.81
C PHE A 98 4.74 2.08 -1.42
N ALA A 99 4.81 2.95 -2.42
CA ALA A 99 4.88 4.40 -2.24
C ALA A 99 3.48 5.01 -2.15
N GLY A 100 3.21 5.70 -1.05
CA GLY A 100 1.94 6.38 -0.79
C GLY A 100 1.90 7.81 -1.34
N PRO A 101 0.67 8.39 -1.47
CA PRO A 101 0.51 9.77 -1.94
C PRO A 101 0.98 10.81 -0.92
N ASP A 102 1.22 10.43 0.31
CA ASP A 102 1.76 11.26 1.40
C ASP A 102 3.30 11.24 1.47
N GLY A 103 3.95 10.59 0.51
CA GLY A 103 5.40 10.40 0.51
C GLY A 103 5.88 9.25 1.40
N SER A 104 4.98 8.53 2.06
CA SER A 104 5.33 7.35 2.85
C SER A 104 5.71 6.17 1.94
N ALA A 105 6.54 5.27 2.47
CA ALA A 105 6.87 4.02 1.80
C ALA A 105 6.74 2.85 2.77
N GLN A 106 6.11 1.78 2.31
CA GLN A 106 6.07 0.50 3.00
C GLN A 106 6.93 -0.50 2.24
N VAL A 107 7.81 -1.20 2.96
CA VAL A 107 8.75 -2.15 2.36
C VAL A 107 8.46 -3.54 2.88
N ARG A 108 8.46 -4.53 1.98
CA ARG A 108 8.29 -5.95 2.30
C ARG A 108 9.28 -6.79 1.50
N ASP A 109 9.76 -7.86 2.11
CA ASP A 109 10.49 -8.90 1.36
C ASP A 109 9.52 -9.57 0.38
N CYS A 110 9.93 -9.75 -0.88
CA CYS A 110 9.07 -10.34 -1.90
C CYS A 110 8.63 -11.77 -1.58
N LYS A 111 9.43 -12.51 -0.80
CA LYS A 111 9.06 -13.86 -0.34
C LYS A 111 7.83 -13.87 0.58
N ASP A 112 7.55 -12.74 1.25
CA ASP A 112 6.43 -12.60 2.19
C ASP A 112 5.15 -12.07 1.52
N ILE A 113 5.16 -11.82 0.21
CA ILE A 113 4.01 -11.34 -0.57
C ILE A 113 2.97 -12.43 -0.88
N PRO A 114 3.36 -13.66 -1.25
CA PRO A 114 2.38 -14.69 -1.62
C PRO A 114 1.34 -14.93 -0.52
N GLY A 115 0.06 -14.99 -0.92
CA GLY A 115 -1.05 -15.25 0.00
C GLY A 115 -1.55 -14.03 0.79
N THR A 116 -0.96 -12.84 0.61
CA THR A 116 -1.36 -11.62 1.34
C THR A 116 -2.43 -10.78 0.65
N GLY A 117 -2.79 -11.10 -0.61
CA GLY A 117 -3.68 -10.28 -1.43
C GLY A 117 -3.01 -9.03 -2.03
N LEU A 118 -1.71 -8.86 -1.82
CA LEU A 118 -0.91 -7.83 -2.49
C LEU A 118 -0.58 -8.26 -3.92
N PRO A 119 -0.27 -7.30 -4.84
CA PRO A 119 0.18 -7.66 -6.17
C PRO A 119 1.46 -8.50 -6.14
N GLU A 120 1.61 -9.37 -7.14
CA GLU A 120 2.78 -10.23 -7.26
C GLU A 120 4.07 -9.43 -7.35
N CYS A 121 5.09 -9.88 -6.64
CA CYS A 121 6.41 -9.26 -6.66
C CYS A 121 7.20 -9.70 -7.90
N VAL A 122 7.08 -8.96 -8.97
CA VAL A 122 7.82 -9.19 -10.21
C VAL A 122 8.95 -8.18 -10.32
N ILE A 123 10.21 -8.65 -10.38
CA ILE A 123 11.36 -7.75 -10.54
C ILE A 123 11.31 -7.10 -11.91
N LYS A 124 11.15 -5.79 -11.91
CA LYS A 124 11.12 -4.96 -13.12
C LYS A 124 12.48 -4.32 -13.36
N VAL A 125 12.78 -4.11 -14.62
CA VAL A 125 13.95 -3.36 -15.06
C VAL A 125 13.47 -2.12 -15.80
N LYS A 126 13.98 -0.95 -15.42
CA LYS A 126 13.63 0.28 -16.15
C LYS A 126 14.36 0.31 -17.49
N PRO A 127 13.66 0.46 -18.64
CA PRO A 127 14.24 0.23 -19.96
C PRO A 127 15.30 1.23 -20.43
N LYS A 128 15.51 2.37 -19.78
CA LYS A 128 16.50 3.37 -20.18
C LYS A 128 17.39 3.76 -19.01
N GLY A 129 18.67 3.51 -19.16
CA GLY A 129 19.68 3.77 -18.15
C GLY A 129 20.00 2.49 -17.39
N SER A 130 20.49 1.50 -18.13
CA SER A 130 21.12 0.32 -17.55
C SER A 130 22.00 0.76 -16.38
N PHE A 131 21.86 0.11 -15.23
CA PHE A 131 22.78 0.28 -14.12
C PHE A 131 24.18 -0.08 -14.65
N THR A 132 24.90 0.90 -15.19
CA THR A 132 26.32 0.72 -15.40
C THR A 132 26.92 0.56 -14.02
N GLU A 133 27.44 -0.63 -13.73
CA GLU A 133 28.25 -0.84 -12.54
C GLU A 133 29.30 0.26 -12.48
N VAL A 134 29.13 1.17 -11.54
CA VAL A 134 30.25 2.01 -11.13
C VAL A 134 31.11 1.11 -10.27
N LYS A 135 32.18 0.64 -10.88
CA LYS A 135 33.23 -0.16 -10.28
C LYS A 135 33.96 0.65 -9.21
#